data_8e7b5d042c289a59f243cea2322b7f86
#
_entry.id   8e7b5d042c289a59f243cea2322b7f86
#
_cell.length_a   1.000
_cell.length_b   1.000
_cell.length_c   1.000
_cell.angle_alpha   90.00
_cell.angle_beta   90.00
_cell.angle_gamma   90.00
#
_symmetry.space_group_name_H-M   'P 1'
#
loop_
_entity.id
_entity.type
_entity.pdbx_description
1 polymer ?
#
loop_
_entity_poly.entity_id
_entity_poly.type
_entity_poly.pdbx_seq_one_letter_code
_entity_poly.pdbx_strand_id
1 'polypeptide(L)'
;MPSDRTTVTELGTGLGMLGLGAVDDALRSRTPVMRSLSPEMWERLDGLRAGGAYDAEFHAAWANGQAFLTAADGLRGRLPQVVEWKGTGRAPGDEVAPIDLRVDHVYLVSCKYLSKILFNVSPASIFDSLLYGGPGRGSRAGREVLPGGGDWFAEVAPGEYQALYESVRLAAGGAARLAPSLSPRPPLRPAGPGRSPTAVALPGLDGADAAARPGADGPRDPMAPPAVPELPPRAVDLTVPQREALRRWLGTGWPPGAKELYAELSGAVARASTRRWEAALEERGGAGEAMLWRLLRIGSAPYFVLGSAAERSLRLRIATSWDWRQQFELVALTMEGQVGGQPRVGWEAVVRQRTSRAMHSVVGHIEVRWSHGRFGGLPEAKGYLDTPHHLVPGYFPLR
;
A
#
# COMPACT_ATOMS: atom_id res chain seq x y z
N MET A 1 13.76 -0.39 -4.40
CA MET A 1 13.25 -0.90 -5.69
C MET A 1 11.84 -1.43 -5.47
N PRO A 2 10.93 -1.37 -6.48
CA PRO A 2 9.65 -2.03 -6.43
C PRO A 2 9.81 -3.54 -6.20
N SER A 3 8.76 -4.21 -5.66
CA SER A 3 8.75 -5.67 -5.56
C SER A 3 8.75 -6.31 -6.95
N ASP A 4 9.18 -7.58 -7.06
CA ASP A 4 9.17 -8.30 -8.33
C ASP A 4 7.78 -8.34 -8.97
N ARG A 5 6.75 -8.60 -8.17
CA ARG A 5 5.36 -8.57 -8.62
C ARG A 5 4.94 -7.20 -9.19
N THR A 6 5.31 -6.11 -8.52
CA THR A 6 5.05 -4.75 -9.00
C THR A 6 5.76 -4.51 -10.33
N THR A 7 7.05 -4.84 -10.40
CA THR A 7 7.86 -4.70 -11.61
C THR A 7 7.27 -5.47 -12.80
N VAL A 8 6.88 -6.74 -12.59
CA VAL A 8 6.24 -7.58 -13.62
C VAL A 8 4.90 -6.97 -14.06
N THR A 9 4.08 -6.49 -13.12
CA THR A 9 2.78 -5.89 -13.44
C THR A 9 2.93 -4.63 -14.29
N GLU A 10 3.82 -3.73 -13.90
CA GLU A 10 4.04 -2.46 -14.61
C GLU A 10 4.66 -2.70 -15.99
N LEU A 11 5.79 -3.40 -16.04
CA LEU A 11 6.51 -3.62 -17.29
C LEU A 11 5.80 -4.58 -18.23
N GLY A 12 5.17 -5.66 -17.70
CA GLY A 12 4.33 -6.56 -18.50
C GLY A 12 3.15 -5.84 -19.17
N THR A 13 2.54 -4.83 -18.49
CA THR A 13 1.51 -3.98 -19.10
C THR A 13 2.10 -3.15 -20.23
N GLY A 14 3.26 -2.53 -20.05
CA GLY A 14 3.96 -1.79 -21.11
C GLY A 14 4.31 -2.65 -22.32
N LEU A 15 4.86 -3.85 -22.08
CA LEU A 15 5.19 -4.82 -23.12
C LEU A 15 3.96 -5.25 -23.94
N GLY A 16 2.80 -5.41 -23.29
CA GLY A 16 1.54 -5.75 -23.97
C GLY A 16 1.04 -4.69 -24.94
N MET A 17 1.50 -3.42 -24.82
CA MET A 17 1.14 -2.34 -25.73
C MET A 17 1.95 -2.34 -27.03
N LEU A 18 2.98 -3.18 -27.16
CA LEU A 18 3.92 -3.17 -28.30
C LEU A 18 3.38 -3.87 -29.57
N GLY A 19 2.19 -4.47 -29.52
CA GLY A 19 1.58 -5.14 -30.68
C GLY A 19 2.23 -6.47 -31.07
N LEU A 20 3.07 -7.04 -30.21
CA LEU A 20 3.70 -8.35 -30.41
C LEU A 20 2.74 -9.49 -30.05
N GLY A 21 3.00 -10.71 -30.53
CA GLY A 21 2.09 -11.84 -30.35
C GLY A 21 2.14 -12.48 -28.96
N ALA A 22 3.29 -12.41 -28.29
CA ALA A 22 3.50 -13.02 -26.98
C ALA A 22 4.42 -12.19 -26.11
N VAL A 23 4.32 -12.36 -24.78
CA VAL A 23 5.18 -11.69 -23.80
C VAL A 23 6.66 -12.06 -24.01
N ASP A 24 6.94 -13.31 -24.37
CA ASP A 24 8.30 -13.78 -24.61
C ASP A 24 8.94 -13.14 -25.85
N ASP A 25 8.16 -12.83 -26.88
CA ASP A 25 8.62 -12.08 -28.05
C ASP A 25 8.98 -10.63 -27.68
N ALA A 26 8.15 -10.02 -26.82
CA ALA A 26 8.39 -8.65 -26.34
C ALA A 26 9.64 -8.55 -25.46
N LEU A 27 9.86 -9.53 -24.57
CA LEU A 27 11.07 -9.61 -23.76
C LEU A 27 12.32 -9.78 -24.64
N ARG A 28 12.28 -10.71 -25.61
CA ARG A 28 13.42 -10.91 -26.53
C ARG A 28 13.73 -9.69 -27.39
N SER A 29 12.72 -8.92 -27.79
CA SER A 29 12.90 -7.76 -28.66
C SER A 29 13.71 -6.64 -28.02
N ARG A 30 13.66 -6.51 -26.66
CA ARG A 30 14.30 -5.42 -25.87
C ARG A 30 14.21 -4.07 -26.57
N THR A 31 13.02 -3.78 -27.11
CA THR A 31 12.77 -2.64 -27.99
C THR A 31 13.10 -1.30 -27.31
N PRO A 32 13.72 -0.35 -28.05
CA PRO A 32 14.00 1.00 -27.53
C PRO A 32 12.73 1.85 -27.30
N VAL A 33 11.55 1.37 -27.71
CA VAL A 33 10.27 1.99 -27.36
C VAL A 33 10.04 1.98 -25.84
N MET A 34 10.49 0.92 -25.16
CA MET A 34 10.47 0.85 -23.68
C MET A 34 11.61 1.68 -23.11
N ARG A 35 11.29 2.81 -22.49
CA ARG A 35 12.26 3.74 -21.90
C ARG A 35 12.42 3.53 -20.40
N SER A 36 13.56 4.00 -19.87
CA SER A 36 13.90 3.94 -18.45
C SER A 36 14.14 2.53 -17.92
N LEU A 37 14.45 1.56 -18.79
CA LEU A 37 14.88 0.22 -18.42
C LEU A 37 16.39 0.08 -18.64
N SER A 38 17.09 -0.30 -17.58
CA SER A 38 18.50 -0.68 -17.69
C SER A 38 18.65 -2.12 -18.22
N PRO A 39 19.85 -2.51 -18.73
CA PRO A 39 20.12 -3.89 -19.10
C PRO A 39 19.83 -4.89 -17.97
N GLU A 40 20.20 -4.54 -16.73
CA GLU A 40 19.97 -5.38 -15.54
C GLU A 40 18.47 -5.58 -15.26
N MET A 41 17.64 -4.58 -15.60
CA MET A 41 16.19 -4.70 -15.45
C MET A 41 15.60 -5.69 -16.47
N TRP A 42 16.11 -5.69 -17.70
CA TRP A 42 15.74 -6.68 -18.71
C TRP A 42 16.14 -8.09 -18.29
N GLU A 43 17.38 -8.28 -17.80
CA GLU A 43 17.84 -9.57 -17.27
C GLU A 43 17.02 -10.05 -16.09
N ARG A 44 16.62 -9.14 -15.20
CA ARG A 44 15.73 -9.45 -14.09
C ARG A 44 14.35 -9.93 -14.57
N LEU A 45 13.75 -9.26 -15.58
CA LEU A 45 12.47 -9.67 -16.15
C LEU A 45 12.58 -11.06 -16.81
N ASP A 46 13.64 -11.31 -17.57
CA ASP A 46 13.90 -12.62 -18.20
C ASP A 46 14.02 -13.72 -17.12
N GLY A 47 14.75 -13.45 -16.03
CA GLY A 47 14.89 -14.37 -14.90
C GLY A 47 13.56 -14.64 -14.19
N LEU A 48 12.75 -13.60 -13.95
CA LEU A 48 11.42 -13.73 -13.33
C LEU A 48 10.45 -14.53 -14.23
N ARG A 49 10.53 -14.34 -15.55
CA ARG A 49 9.74 -15.09 -16.53
C ARG A 49 10.16 -16.57 -16.59
N ALA A 50 11.47 -16.82 -16.70
CA ALA A 50 12.01 -18.18 -16.75
C ALA A 50 11.74 -18.97 -15.46
N GLY A 51 11.71 -18.30 -14.31
CA GLY A 51 11.42 -18.90 -13.01
C GLY A 51 9.94 -19.32 -12.81
N GLY A 52 9.01 -18.85 -13.63
CA GLY A 52 7.59 -19.23 -13.62
C GLY A 52 6.77 -18.74 -12.42
N ALA A 53 7.41 -18.17 -11.40
CA ALA A 53 6.72 -17.76 -10.16
C ALA A 53 5.70 -16.61 -10.35
N TYR A 54 5.83 -15.85 -11.45
CA TYR A 54 5.00 -14.68 -11.77
C TYR A 54 4.25 -14.83 -13.10
N ASP A 55 4.02 -16.03 -13.58
CA ASP A 55 3.36 -16.27 -14.87
C ASP A 55 1.96 -15.67 -14.94
N ALA A 56 1.18 -15.81 -13.89
CA ALA A 56 -0.16 -15.22 -13.80
C ALA A 56 -0.13 -13.68 -13.91
N GLU A 57 0.84 -13.05 -13.25
CA GLU A 57 1.07 -11.62 -13.30
C GLU A 57 1.49 -11.15 -14.70
N PHE A 58 2.41 -11.85 -15.34
CA PHE A 58 2.82 -11.56 -16.73
C PHE A 58 1.63 -11.65 -17.68
N HIS A 59 0.84 -12.71 -17.63
CA HIS A 59 -0.32 -12.88 -18.49
C HIS A 59 -1.39 -11.81 -18.26
N ALA A 60 -1.71 -11.50 -17.01
CA ALA A 60 -2.69 -10.49 -16.67
C ALA A 60 -2.24 -9.09 -17.10
N ALA A 61 -0.97 -8.74 -16.85
CA ALA A 61 -0.38 -7.47 -17.24
C ALA A 61 -0.34 -7.31 -18.77
N TRP A 62 0.13 -8.33 -19.47
CA TRP A 62 0.15 -8.39 -20.93
C TRP A 62 -1.25 -8.16 -21.53
N ALA A 63 -2.26 -8.89 -21.06
CA ALA A 63 -3.63 -8.75 -21.52
C ALA A 63 -4.21 -7.35 -21.28
N ASN A 64 -3.79 -6.68 -20.21
CA ASN A 64 -4.17 -5.30 -19.95
C ASN A 64 -3.50 -4.31 -20.92
N GLY A 65 -2.23 -4.52 -21.22
CA GLY A 65 -1.52 -3.73 -22.25
C GLY A 65 -2.14 -3.87 -23.62
N GLN A 66 -2.47 -5.11 -24.04
CA GLN A 66 -3.16 -5.36 -25.32
C GLN A 66 -4.56 -4.72 -25.37
N ALA A 67 -5.31 -4.79 -24.28
CA ALA A 67 -6.60 -4.12 -24.19
C ALA A 67 -6.47 -2.60 -24.36
N PHE A 68 -5.44 -1.97 -23.78
CA PHE A 68 -5.18 -0.55 -23.95
C PHE A 68 -4.72 -0.21 -25.37
N LEU A 69 -3.92 -1.08 -26.00
CA LEU A 69 -3.51 -0.92 -27.41
C LEU A 69 -4.72 -0.84 -28.34
N THR A 70 -5.73 -1.69 -28.15
CA THR A 70 -6.89 -1.79 -29.05
C THR A 70 -8.04 -0.85 -28.68
N ALA A 71 -8.13 -0.38 -27.44
CA ALA A 71 -9.23 0.44 -26.94
C ALA A 71 -9.38 1.76 -27.69
N ALA A 72 -10.62 2.19 -27.93
CA ALA A 72 -10.96 3.48 -28.56
C ALA A 72 -10.52 4.68 -27.71
N ASP A 73 -10.56 4.55 -26.39
CA ASP A 73 -10.04 5.54 -25.44
C ASP A 73 -8.51 5.47 -25.25
N GLY A 74 -7.89 4.35 -25.70
CA GLY A 74 -6.46 4.08 -25.63
C GLY A 74 -5.74 4.39 -26.95
N LEU A 75 -4.90 3.44 -27.40
CA LEU A 75 -4.05 3.62 -28.58
C LEU A 75 -4.76 3.34 -29.91
N ARG A 76 -5.95 2.78 -29.92
CA ARG A 76 -6.77 2.49 -31.12
C ARG A 76 -6.06 1.61 -32.18
N GLY A 77 -5.27 0.65 -31.73
CA GLY A 77 -4.43 -0.19 -32.58
C GLY A 77 -3.14 0.48 -33.08
N ARG A 78 -2.88 1.74 -32.74
CA ARG A 78 -1.64 2.44 -33.08
C ARG A 78 -0.51 2.00 -32.15
N LEU A 79 0.60 1.54 -32.69
CA LEU A 79 1.77 1.21 -31.90
C LEU A 79 2.34 2.46 -31.23
N PRO A 80 2.72 2.39 -29.94
CA PRO A 80 3.31 3.52 -29.23
C PRO A 80 4.70 3.84 -29.79
N GLN A 81 5.05 5.12 -29.81
CA GLN A 81 6.39 5.62 -30.12
C GLN A 81 7.32 5.48 -28.90
N VAL A 82 6.76 5.63 -27.72
CA VAL A 82 7.49 5.53 -26.45
C VAL A 82 6.57 5.05 -25.33
N VAL A 83 7.07 4.11 -24.54
CA VAL A 83 6.49 3.67 -23.27
C VAL A 83 7.55 3.90 -22.19
N GLU A 84 7.37 4.94 -21.40
CA GLU A 84 8.30 5.32 -20.33
C GLU A 84 7.86 4.69 -19.01
N TRP A 85 8.70 3.85 -18.43
CA TRP A 85 8.48 3.32 -17.09
C TRP A 85 8.95 4.33 -16.05
N LYS A 86 8.09 4.65 -15.08
CA LYS A 86 8.39 5.62 -14.03
C LYS A 86 9.12 5.00 -12.85
N GLY A 87 8.93 3.70 -12.61
CA GLY A 87 9.56 3.00 -11.49
C GLY A 87 9.26 3.67 -10.16
N THR A 88 10.33 4.06 -9.42
CA THR A 88 10.22 4.82 -8.17
C THR A 88 10.30 6.33 -8.38
N GLY A 89 10.60 6.79 -9.59
CA GLY A 89 10.74 8.21 -9.92
C GLY A 89 9.38 8.87 -10.15
N ARG A 90 9.09 9.94 -9.41
CA ARG A 90 7.91 10.78 -9.65
C ARG A 90 8.33 12.12 -10.22
N ALA A 91 7.75 12.51 -11.34
CA ALA A 91 7.93 13.85 -11.86
C ALA A 91 6.99 14.84 -11.14
N PRO A 92 7.34 16.14 -11.08
CA PRO A 92 6.41 17.18 -10.65
C PRO A 92 5.11 17.09 -11.47
N GLY A 93 3.96 17.11 -10.81
CA GLY A 93 2.64 16.95 -11.44
C GLY A 93 2.05 15.53 -11.38
N ASP A 94 2.84 14.52 -11.04
CA ASP A 94 2.39 13.11 -10.92
C ASP A 94 1.76 12.79 -9.54
N GLU A 95 1.48 13.80 -8.72
CA GLU A 95 1.20 13.63 -7.30
C GLU A 95 -0.22 13.10 -7.02
N VAL A 96 -1.18 13.43 -7.86
CA VAL A 96 -2.56 12.96 -7.69
C VAL A 96 -2.75 11.61 -8.37
N ALA A 97 -2.30 11.47 -9.61
CA ALA A 97 -2.41 10.22 -10.36
C ALA A 97 -1.21 9.30 -10.04
N PRO A 98 -1.46 8.04 -9.64
CA PRO A 98 -0.40 7.07 -9.41
C PRO A 98 0.11 6.53 -10.75
N ILE A 99 0.98 7.29 -11.42
CA ILE A 99 1.45 6.96 -12.77
C ILE A 99 2.63 5.99 -12.68
N ASP A 100 2.48 4.82 -13.29
CA ASP A 100 3.51 3.80 -13.40
C ASP A 100 4.13 3.78 -14.81
N LEU A 101 3.31 4.05 -15.85
CA LEU A 101 3.76 4.19 -17.23
C LEU A 101 3.24 5.50 -17.84
N ARG A 102 4.08 6.13 -18.67
CA ARG A 102 3.69 7.23 -19.57
C ARG A 102 3.88 6.78 -21.01
N VAL A 103 2.80 6.81 -21.79
CA VAL A 103 2.80 6.34 -23.18
C VAL A 103 2.66 7.54 -24.11
N ASP A 104 3.57 7.66 -25.07
CA ASP A 104 3.64 8.76 -26.07
C ASP A 104 3.59 10.15 -25.44
N HIS A 105 4.08 10.30 -24.20
CA HIS A 105 4.06 11.52 -23.40
C HIS A 105 2.65 12.06 -23.09
N VAL A 106 1.58 11.41 -23.56
CA VAL A 106 0.18 11.84 -23.45
C VAL A 106 -0.62 10.97 -22.50
N TYR A 107 -0.51 9.64 -22.62
CA TYR A 107 -1.31 8.73 -21.82
C TYR A 107 -0.60 8.40 -20.51
N LEU A 108 -1.30 8.64 -19.41
CA LEU A 108 -0.86 8.34 -18.06
C LEU A 108 -1.53 7.03 -17.62
N VAL A 109 -0.75 6.02 -17.24
CA VAL A 109 -1.27 4.70 -16.90
C VAL A 109 -0.79 4.29 -15.52
N SER A 110 -1.74 3.86 -14.69
CA SER A 110 -1.49 3.23 -13.40
C SER A 110 -1.76 1.73 -13.51
N CYS A 111 -0.80 0.93 -13.10
CA CYS A 111 -0.87 -0.53 -13.14
C CYS A 111 -1.22 -1.08 -11.75
N LYS A 112 -2.21 -1.99 -11.69
CA LYS A 112 -2.66 -2.59 -10.43
C LYS A 112 -2.75 -4.11 -10.55
N TYR A 113 -2.25 -4.82 -9.53
CA TYR A 113 -2.44 -6.26 -9.44
C TYR A 113 -3.03 -6.61 -8.07
N LEU A 114 -4.25 -7.16 -8.07
CA LEU A 114 -4.99 -7.60 -6.87
C LEU A 114 -5.10 -6.55 -5.74
N SER A 115 -4.80 -5.28 -6.03
CA SER A 115 -4.77 -4.23 -5.02
C SER A 115 -6.13 -3.53 -4.89
N LYS A 116 -6.71 -3.56 -3.69
CA LYS A 116 -7.85 -2.72 -3.30
C LYS A 116 -7.40 -1.35 -2.77
N ILE A 117 -6.08 -1.15 -2.61
CA ILE A 117 -5.51 0.06 -2.03
C ILE A 117 -5.43 1.14 -3.12
N LEU A 118 -6.10 2.26 -2.91
CA LEU A 118 -6.00 3.43 -3.78
C LEU A 118 -4.68 4.16 -3.59
N PHE A 119 -4.24 4.30 -2.34
CA PHE A 119 -2.99 4.96 -1.97
C PHE A 119 -2.46 4.44 -0.63
N ASN A 120 -1.15 4.65 -0.44
CA ASN A 120 -0.43 4.40 0.80
C ASN A 120 0.47 5.61 1.06
N VAL A 121 0.22 6.34 2.15
CA VAL A 121 0.87 7.60 2.48
C VAL A 121 1.07 7.71 4.00
N SER A 122 1.79 8.74 4.46
CA SER A 122 1.80 9.04 5.90
C SER A 122 0.42 9.52 6.36
N PRO A 123 -0.02 9.22 7.60
CA PRO A 123 -1.29 9.71 8.12
C PRO A 123 -1.40 11.25 8.08
N ALA A 124 -0.34 11.98 8.41
CA ALA A 124 -0.31 13.44 8.31
C ALA A 124 -0.58 13.93 6.87
N SER A 125 -0.11 13.21 5.85
CA SER A 125 -0.39 13.57 4.45
C SER A 125 -1.86 13.45 4.10
N ILE A 126 -2.61 12.56 4.73
CA ILE A 126 -4.03 12.36 4.44
C ILE A 126 -4.93 13.17 5.38
N PHE A 127 -4.61 13.23 6.67
CA PHE A 127 -5.49 13.88 7.65
C PHE A 127 -5.20 15.37 7.83
N ASP A 128 -3.96 15.81 7.68
CA ASP A 128 -3.58 17.22 7.84
C ASP A 128 -3.41 17.94 6.51
N SER A 129 -2.90 17.26 5.47
CA SER A 129 -2.46 17.92 4.24
C SER A 129 -3.33 17.63 3.01
N LEU A 130 -4.33 16.74 3.10
CA LEU A 130 -5.14 16.33 1.95
C LEU A 130 -5.77 17.51 1.21
N LEU A 131 -6.25 18.52 1.92
CA LEU A 131 -6.87 19.69 1.37
C LEU A 131 -5.87 20.85 1.11
N TYR A 132 -4.67 20.79 1.70
CA TYR A 132 -3.68 21.87 1.62
C TYR A 132 -2.60 21.65 0.57
N GLY A 133 -2.43 20.42 0.09
CA GLY A 133 -1.32 20.06 -0.76
C GLY A 133 -1.61 20.15 -2.25
N GLY A 134 -0.79 20.97 -2.95
CA GLY A 134 -0.08 20.58 -4.14
C GLY A 134 1.39 20.58 -3.77
N PRO A 135 2.26 19.73 -4.36
CA PRO A 135 3.67 19.76 -4.12
C PRO A 135 4.22 21.09 -4.62
N GLY A 136 4.90 21.78 -3.76
CA GLY A 136 5.60 23.01 -4.09
C GLY A 136 5.05 24.32 -3.48
N ARG A 137 3.89 24.35 -2.88
CA ARG A 137 3.50 25.46 -2.02
C ARG A 137 3.43 24.97 -0.58
N GLY A 138 4.54 25.16 0.12
CA GLY A 138 4.65 24.86 1.52
C GLY A 138 3.48 25.45 2.29
N SER A 139 2.61 24.60 2.75
CA SER A 139 1.73 24.91 3.86
C SER A 139 2.59 25.02 5.12
N ARG A 140 3.45 26.03 5.14
CA ARG A 140 4.10 26.53 6.35
C ARG A 140 3.32 27.73 6.86
N ALA A 141 2.12 27.48 7.33
CA ALA A 141 1.55 28.27 8.38
C ALA A 141 1.89 27.54 9.69
N GLY A 142 3.10 27.73 10.19
CA GLY A 142 3.42 27.58 11.60
C GLY A 142 3.63 26.20 12.17
N ARG A 143 3.71 25.12 11.38
CA ARG A 143 4.12 23.81 11.91
C ARG A 143 5.34 23.28 11.16
N GLU A 144 6.43 23.14 11.87
CA GLU A 144 7.61 22.39 11.45
C GLU A 144 7.16 20.93 11.19
N VAL A 145 6.87 20.60 9.92
CA VAL A 145 6.73 19.19 9.52
C VAL A 145 8.12 18.61 9.65
N LEU A 146 8.34 17.86 10.72
CA LEU A 146 9.56 17.09 10.91
C LEU A 146 9.81 16.25 9.63
N PRO A 147 11.00 16.31 9.04
CA PRO A 147 11.36 15.47 7.90
C PRO A 147 11.35 14.00 8.34
N GLY A 148 10.41 13.21 7.79
CA GLY A 148 10.14 11.85 8.18
C GLY A 148 8.96 11.80 9.14
N GLY A 149 7.76 11.62 8.62
CA GLY A 149 6.47 11.67 9.31
C GLY A 149 6.53 11.16 10.75
N GLY A 150 6.10 12.00 11.69
CA GLY A 150 6.05 11.67 13.11
C GLY A 150 5.22 10.40 13.38
N ASP A 151 5.38 9.83 14.58
CA ASP A 151 4.56 8.71 15.01
C ASP A 151 3.11 9.20 15.25
N TRP A 152 2.24 8.96 14.27
CA TRP A 152 0.85 9.42 14.28
C TRP A 152 0.09 8.97 15.53
N PHE A 153 0.37 7.76 16.04
CA PHE A 153 -0.25 7.29 17.26
C PHE A 153 0.14 8.13 18.46
N ALA A 154 1.42 8.48 18.55
CA ALA A 154 1.92 9.37 19.60
C ALA A 154 1.40 10.81 19.45
N GLU A 155 1.11 11.26 18.23
CA GLU A 155 0.59 12.59 17.98
C GLU A 155 -0.87 12.76 18.35
N VAL A 156 -1.72 11.80 17.95
CA VAL A 156 -3.18 11.95 18.07
C VAL A 156 -3.80 11.22 19.25
N ALA A 157 -3.11 10.24 19.83
CA ALA A 157 -3.57 9.43 20.97
C ALA A 157 -2.39 9.04 21.90
N PRO A 158 -1.63 10.02 22.43
CA PRO A 158 -0.39 9.76 23.16
C PRO A 158 -0.61 8.91 24.43
N GLY A 159 -1.71 9.10 25.12
CA GLY A 159 -2.03 8.37 26.35
C GLY A 159 -2.29 6.88 26.07
N GLU A 160 -3.19 6.59 25.16
CA GLU A 160 -3.56 5.23 24.79
C GLU A 160 -2.38 4.49 24.13
N TYR A 161 -1.57 5.20 23.34
CA TYR A 161 -0.37 4.62 22.74
C TYR A 161 0.67 4.24 23.78
N GLN A 162 0.90 5.12 24.75
CA GLN A 162 1.83 4.86 25.85
C GLN A 162 1.32 3.72 26.75
N ALA A 163 0.03 3.68 27.07
CA ALA A 163 -0.56 2.62 27.89
C ALA A 163 -0.41 1.24 27.21
N LEU A 164 -0.70 1.15 25.91
CA LEU A 164 -0.47 -0.07 25.13
C LEU A 164 1.02 -0.47 25.15
N TYR A 165 1.91 0.50 24.90
CA TYR A 165 3.33 0.25 24.89
C TYR A 165 3.86 -0.27 26.24
N GLU A 166 3.43 0.34 27.35
CA GLU A 166 3.84 -0.11 28.70
C GLU A 166 3.40 -1.53 29.01
N SER A 167 2.18 -1.90 28.66
CA SER A 167 1.70 -3.28 28.78
C SER A 167 2.58 -4.25 28.01
N VAL A 168 2.93 -3.92 26.77
CA VAL A 168 3.80 -4.74 25.92
C VAL A 168 5.23 -4.78 26.49
N ARG A 169 5.78 -3.66 26.90
CA ARG A 169 7.13 -3.55 27.48
C ARG A 169 7.31 -4.38 28.74
N LEU A 170 6.33 -4.33 29.65
CA LEU A 170 6.33 -5.13 30.88
C LEU A 170 6.26 -6.63 30.59
N ALA A 171 5.39 -7.05 29.66
CA ALA A 171 5.28 -8.44 29.25
C ALA A 171 6.56 -8.96 28.59
N ALA A 172 7.18 -8.18 27.71
CA ALA A 172 8.44 -8.53 27.08
C ALA A 172 9.60 -8.63 28.08
N GLY A 173 9.70 -7.69 29.03
CA GLY A 173 10.70 -7.71 30.12
C GLY A 173 10.49 -8.86 31.10
N GLY A 174 9.25 -9.22 31.41
CA GLY A 174 8.91 -10.38 32.23
C GLY A 174 9.31 -11.70 31.54
N ALA A 175 9.04 -11.83 30.25
CA ALA A 175 9.45 -13.00 29.47
C ALA A 175 10.98 -13.17 29.40
N ALA A 176 11.72 -12.06 29.28
CA ALA A 176 13.18 -12.09 29.29
C ALA A 176 13.78 -12.56 30.64
N ARG A 177 13.12 -12.26 31.75
CA ARG A 177 13.54 -12.71 33.10
C ARG A 177 13.18 -14.17 33.40
N LEU A 178 12.18 -14.72 32.73
CA LEU A 178 11.72 -16.11 32.92
C LEU A 178 12.44 -17.09 31.95
N ALA A 179 13.19 -16.59 30.98
CA ALA A 179 14.04 -17.45 30.16
C ALA A 179 15.15 -18.04 31.08
N PRO A 180 15.23 -19.37 31.27
CA PRO A 180 16.24 -19.97 32.15
C PRO A 180 17.63 -19.61 31.62
N SER A 181 18.49 -19.13 32.49
CA SER A 181 19.92 -18.97 32.20
C SER A 181 20.46 -20.39 31.94
N LEU A 182 20.56 -20.76 30.68
CA LEU A 182 21.17 -22.02 30.28
C LEU A 182 22.68 -21.90 30.59
N SER A 183 23.09 -22.40 31.75
CA SER A 183 24.47 -22.74 32.00
C SER A 183 24.97 -23.66 30.88
N PRO A 184 26.22 -23.50 30.40
CA PRO A 184 26.74 -24.31 29.31
C PRO A 184 26.71 -25.79 29.68
N ARG A 185 25.93 -26.56 28.94
CA ARG A 185 25.90 -28.01 29.04
C ARG A 185 27.23 -28.60 28.56
N PRO A 186 27.82 -29.55 29.27
CA PRO A 186 29.05 -30.22 28.82
C PRO A 186 28.80 -30.98 27.51
N PRO A 187 29.80 -31.17 26.67
CA PRO A 187 29.65 -31.74 25.33
C PRO A 187 29.21 -33.20 25.40
N LEU A 188 28.09 -33.51 24.72
CA LEU A 188 27.62 -34.88 24.51
C LEU A 188 28.44 -35.57 23.42
N ARG A 189 28.83 -36.82 23.68
CA ARG A 189 29.51 -37.74 22.76
C ARG A 189 28.66 -38.03 21.50
N PRO A 190 29.28 -38.27 20.35
CA PRO A 190 28.58 -38.52 19.09
C PRO A 190 27.92 -39.91 19.09
N ALA A 191 26.65 -39.95 18.72
CA ALA A 191 25.93 -41.19 18.38
C ALA A 191 25.85 -41.34 16.86
N GLY A 192 25.99 -42.58 16.40
CA GLY A 192 26.15 -42.95 15.01
C GLY A 192 24.88 -42.86 14.11
N PRO A 193 24.97 -43.26 12.82
CA PRO A 193 24.04 -42.86 11.78
C PRO A 193 22.77 -43.70 11.75
N GLY A 194 21.61 -43.05 11.71
CA GLY A 194 20.30 -43.71 11.61
C GLY A 194 19.34 -42.92 10.65
N ARG A 195 19.08 -43.59 9.58
CA ARG A 195 17.91 -43.59 8.64
C ARG A 195 16.93 -42.43 8.64
N SER A 196 16.75 -41.85 7.44
CA SER A 196 15.65 -41.00 7.03
C SER A 196 14.27 -41.71 7.00
N PRO A 197 13.20 -40.98 7.25
CA PRO A 197 11.97 -41.23 6.51
C PRO A 197 11.47 -39.99 5.76
N THR A 198 10.94 -40.27 4.59
CA THR A 198 10.26 -39.48 3.60
C THR A 198 9.02 -38.79 4.21
N ALA A 199 8.88 -37.48 4.01
CA ALA A 199 7.64 -36.77 4.34
C ALA A 199 7.01 -36.18 3.07
N VAL A 200 5.73 -36.49 2.90
CA VAL A 200 4.80 -36.04 1.87
C VAL A 200 4.35 -34.61 2.21
N ALA A 201 4.43 -33.71 1.26
CA ALA A 201 3.93 -32.34 1.39
C ALA A 201 2.48 -32.22 0.95
N LEU A 202 1.68 -31.45 1.69
CA LEU A 202 0.39 -30.93 1.26
C LEU A 202 0.43 -29.40 1.38
N PRO A 203 -0.24 -28.66 0.47
CA PRO A 203 -0.10 -27.22 0.34
C PRO A 203 -1.07 -26.47 1.24
N GLY A 204 -0.59 -25.45 1.95
CA GLY A 204 -1.38 -24.48 2.70
C GLY A 204 -1.00 -23.07 2.27
N LEU A 205 -2.01 -22.33 1.88
CA LEU A 205 -2.02 -20.93 1.53
C LEU A 205 -1.57 -20.06 2.71
N ASP A 206 -0.65 -19.12 2.49
CA ASP A 206 -0.79 -17.72 2.88
C ASP A 206 0.52 -16.97 2.66
N GLY A 207 0.44 -15.92 1.85
CA GLY A 207 1.57 -15.13 1.41
C GLY A 207 2.02 -14.09 2.43
N ALA A 208 3.31 -14.07 2.67
CA ALA A 208 4.02 -12.90 3.17
C ALA A 208 5.46 -12.94 2.63
N ASP A 209 5.73 -12.14 1.62
CA ASP A 209 7.08 -11.89 1.11
C ASP A 209 7.93 -11.19 2.17
N ALA A 210 8.90 -11.92 2.72
CA ALA A 210 10.04 -11.36 3.43
C ALA A 210 11.29 -12.10 2.97
N ALA A 211 12.01 -11.49 2.02
CA ALA A 211 13.33 -11.95 1.63
C ALA A 211 14.32 -11.75 2.79
N ALA A 212 14.69 -12.82 3.48
CA ALA A 212 15.72 -12.85 4.51
C ALA A 212 17.09 -13.13 3.86
N ARG A 213 18.06 -12.28 4.14
CA ARG A 213 19.50 -12.57 3.92
C ARG A 213 20.00 -13.53 5.00
N PRO A 214 20.82 -14.53 4.69
CA PRO A 214 21.38 -15.44 5.69
C PRO A 214 22.52 -14.75 6.45
N GLY A 215 22.28 -14.49 7.74
CA GLY A 215 23.30 -14.17 8.72
C GLY A 215 23.54 -15.41 9.60
N ALA A 216 24.79 -15.76 9.83
CA ALA A 216 25.22 -16.91 10.62
C ALA A 216 24.76 -16.76 12.08
N ASP A 217 23.77 -17.56 12.46
CA ASP A 217 23.40 -17.80 13.85
C ASP A 217 23.25 -19.31 14.07
N GLY A 218 23.85 -19.79 15.17
CA GLY A 218 23.77 -21.20 15.57
C GLY A 218 22.34 -21.69 15.83
N PRO A 219 22.10 -22.99 16.05
CA PRO A 219 20.77 -23.56 16.17
C PRO A 219 20.01 -22.97 17.36
N ARG A 220 18.99 -22.14 17.05
CA ARG A 220 18.05 -21.63 18.04
C ARG A 220 16.93 -22.63 18.24
N ASP A 221 16.52 -22.79 19.48
CA ASP A 221 15.30 -23.53 19.83
C ASP A 221 14.10 -22.84 19.14
N PRO A 222 13.38 -23.49 18.23
CA PRO A 222 12.28 -22.86 17.49
C PRO A 222 11.09 -22.46 18.37
N MET A 223 11.06 -22.84 19.63
CA MET A 223 9.97 -22.54 20.59
C MET A 223 10.32 -21.39 21.56
N ALA A 224 11.56 -20.93 21.62
CA ALA A 224 11.91 -19.82 22.51
C ALA A 224 11.53 -18.47 21.87
N PRO A 225 10.76 -17.60 22.53
CA PRO A 225 10.46 -16.28 22.02
C PRO A 225 11.80 -15.49 21.82
N PRO A 226 11.91 -14.71 20.74
CA PRO A 226 13.12 -13.93 20.48
C PRO A 226 13.41 -13.00 21.64
N ALA A 227 14.67 -12.92 22.07
CA ALA A 227 15.09 -11.97 23.09
C ALA A 227 14.82 -10.54 22.63
N VAL A 228 14.14 -9.76 23.48
CA VAL A 228 13.87 -8.34 23.25
C VAL A 228 14.95 -7.55 23.99
N PRO A 229 15.65 -6.60 23.34
CA PRO A 229 16.62 -5.74 24.00
C PRO A 229 15.92 -4.86 25.05
N GLU A 230 16.68 -4.26 25.95
CA GLU A 230 16.13 -3.28 26.90
C GLU A 230 15.36 -2.18 26.16
N LEU A 231 14.12 -1.97 26.56
CA LEU A 231 13.20 -1.06 25.91
C LEU A 231 13.12 0.26 26.67
N PRO A 232 13.07 1.41 25.98
CA PRO A 232 12.96 2.72 26.61
C PRO A 232 11.64 2.86 27.38
N PRO A 233 11.54 3.83 28.30
CA PRO A 233 10.29 4.07 29.06
C PRO A 233 9.15 4.60 28.18
N ARG A 234 9.44 5.30 27.07
CA ARG A 234 8.42 5.87 26.17
C ARG A 234 8.44 5.23 24.80
N ALA A 235 7.25 5.00 24.23
CA ALA A 235 7.08 4.42 22.90
C ALA A 235 7.76 5.23 21.78
N VAL A 236 7.77 6.56 21.91
CA VAL A 236 8.38 7.49 20.92
C VAL A 236 9.90 7.37 20.84
N ASP A 237 10.54 6.87 21.89
CA ASP A 237 12.00 6.74 21.97
C ASP A 237 12.49 5.38 21.39
N LEU A 238 11.58 4.53 20.88
CA LEU A 238 11.92 3.25 20.28
C LEU A 238 12.82 3.42 19.06
N THR A 239 13.98 2.83 19.11
CA THR A 239 14.90 2.73 17.97
C THR A 239 14.42 1.69 16.93
N VAL A 240 14.91 1.77 15.70
CA VAL A 240 14.56 0.79 14.65
C VAL A 240 14.85 -0.66 15.06
N PRO A 241 16.02 -1.01 15.66
CA PRO A 241 16.27 -2.36 16.14
C PRO A 241 15.28 -2.82 17.25
N GLN A 242 14.89 -1.92 18.16
CA GLN A 242 13.92 -2.23 19.21
C GLN A 242 12.52 -2.44 18.66
N ARG A 243 12.10 -1.63 17.68
CA ARG A 243 10.83 -1.82 16.96
C ARG A 243 10.80 -3.18 16.25
N GLU A 244 11.87 -3.55 15.57
CA GLU A 244 11.97 -4.84 14.89
C GLU A 244 11.96 -6.03 15.87
N ALA A 245 12.62 -5.90 17.03
CA ALA A 245 12.59 -6.91 18.07
C ALA A 245 11.17 -7.08 18.66
N LEU A 246 10.48 -5.97 18.97
CA LEU A 246 9.08 -5.98 19.41
C LEU A 246 8.16 -6.61 18.36
N ARG A 247 8.31 -6.24 17.09
CA ARG A 247 7.53 -6.82 16.00
C ARG A 247 7.66 -8.34 15.96
N ARG A 248 8.88 -8.85 16.02
CA ARG A 248 9.15 -10.30 16.03
C ARG A 248 8.56 -10.98 17.27
N TRP A 249 8.72 -10.37 18.43
CA TRP A 249 8.18 -10.89 19.69
C TRP A 249 6.64 -10.92 19.66
N LEU A 250 5.98 -9.88 19.15
CA LEU A 250 4.53 -9.79 18.98
C LEU A 250 3.99 -10.63 17.79
N GLY A 251 4.84 -11.25 17.01
CA GLY A 251 4.42 -12.11 15.87
C GLY A 251 3.49 -13.24 16.30
N THR A 252 3.61 -13.70 17.54
CA THR A 252 2.77 -14.76 18.14
C THR A 252 1.43 -14.26 18.71
N GLY A 253 1.21 -12.95 18.79
CA GLY A 253 -0.03 -12.36 19.32
C GLY A 253 0.20 -11.18 20.26
N TRP A 254 -0.90 -10.69 20.83
CA TRP A 254 -0.87 -9.70 21.90
C TRP A 254 -0.68 -10.38 23.25
N PRO A 255 0.11 -9.80 24.18
CA PRO A 255 0.13 -10.25 25.56
C PRO A 255 -1.24 -10.01 26.22
N PRO A 256 -1.53 -10.70 27.34
CA PRO A 256 -2.79 -10.53 28.07
C PRO A 256 -3.08 -9.05 28.38
N GLY A 257 -4.31 -8.60 28.12
CA GLY A 257 -4.77 -7.23 28.32
C GLY A 257 -4.34 -6.21 27.28
N ALA A 258 -3.35 -6.51 26.42
CA ALA A 258 -2.88 -5.56 25.41
C ALA A 258 -3.82 -5.45 24.20
N LYS A 259 -4.68 -6.45 23.97
CA LYS A 259 -5.67 -6.39 22.88
C LYS A 259 -6.75 -5.35 23.15
N GLU A 260 -7.18 -5.24 24.39
CA GLU A 260 -8.15 -4.26 24.87
C GLU A 260 -7.55 -2.84 24.76
N LEU A 261 -6.32 -2.64 25.24
CA LEU A 261 -5.60 -1.36 25.09
C LEU A 261 -5.38 -0.98 23.62
N TYR A 262 -5.15 -1.97 22.75
CA TYR A 262 -5.08 -1.72 21.31
C TYR A 262 -6.44 -1.29 20.72
N ALA A 263 -7.54 -1.84 21.20
CA ALA A 263 -8.88 -1.40 20.79
C ALA A 263 -9.17 0.04 21.24
N GLU A 264 -8.76 0.43 22.44
CA GLU A 264 -8.84 1.80 22.95
C GLU A 264 -8.01 2.77 22.10
N LEU A 265 -6.75 2.44 21.82
CA LEU A 265 -5.88 3.19 20.93
C LEU A 265 -6.53 3.34 19.56
N SER A 266 -7.04 2.23 18.98
CA SER A 266 -7.67 2.25 17.66
C SER A 266 -8.85 3.20 17.60
N GLY A 267 -9.71 3.18 18.61
CA GLY A 267 -10.84 4.10 18.73
C GLY A 267 -10.42 5.55 18.89
N ALA A 268 -9.42 5.83 19.71
CA ALA A 268 -8.91 7.17 19.92
C ALA A 268 -8.29 7.76 18.64
N VAL A 269 -7.46 6.98 17.95
CA VAL A 269 -6.84 7.37 16.67
C VAL A 269 -7.91 7.63 15.59
N ALA A 270 -8.89 6.73 15.45
CA ALA A 270 -9.97 6.91 14.49
C ALA A 270 -10.74 8.21 14.72
N ARG A 271 -11.19 8.45 15.96
CA ARG A 271 -11.90 9.69 16.32
C ARG A 271 -11.06 10.95 16.12
N ALA A 272 -9.79 10.92 16.51
CA ALA A 272 -8.91 12.08 16.35
C ALA A 272 -8.65 12.39 14.88
N SER A 273 -8.44 11.35 14.05
CA SER A 273 -8.26 11.50 12.60
C SER A 273 -9.51 12.03 11.91
N THR A 274 -10.70 11.57 12.31
CA THR A 274 -11.98 12.09 11.79
C THR A 274 -12.14 13.57 12.10
N ARG A 275 -11.92 13.99 13.35
CA ARG A 275 -11.98 15.40 13.73
C ARG A 275 -11.01 16.30 12.94
N ARG A 276 -9.83 15.79 12.55
CA ARG A 276 -8.89 16.53 11.70
C ARG A 276 -9.48 16.84 10.32
N TRP A 277 -10.16 15.87 9.72
CA TRP A 277 -10.83 16.08 8.43
C TRP A 277 -12.03 17.02 8.55
N GLU A 278 -12.86 16.86 9.58
CA GLU A 278 -14.02 17.75 9.84
C GLU A 278 -13.55 19.19 10.00
N ALA A 279 -12.55 19.43 10.84
CA ALA A 279 -11.98 20.75 11.02
C ALA A 279 -11.40 21.34 9.73
N ALA A 280 -10.72 20.54 8.90
CA ALA A 280 -10.18 20.99 7.62
C ALA A 280 -11.27 21.36 6.60
N LEU A 281 -12.42 20.66 6.63
CA LEU A 281 -13.57 20.97 5.78
C LEU A 281 -14.31 22.24 6.26
N GLU A 282 -14.47 22.42 7.58
CA GLU A 282 -15.06 23.60 8.17
C GLU A 282 -14.23 24.86 7.87
N GLU A 283 -12.91 24.79 8.09
CA GLU A 283 -11.97 25.88 7.83
C GLU A 283 -12.01 26.35 6.36
N ARG A 284 -12.24 25.42 5.43
CA ARG A 284 -12.18 25.69 3.99
C ARG A 284 -13.53 25.82 3.30
N GLY A 285 -14.60 25.89 3.99
CA GLY A 285 -15.96 26.08 3.46
C GLY A 285 -16.17 25.59 2.02
N GLY A 286 -16.90 24.49 1.80
CA GLY A 286 -17.12 23.95 0.45
C GLY A 286 -16.01 23.08 -0.16
N ALA A 287 -14.98 22.72 0.59
CA ALA A 287 -13.87 21.89 0.10
C ALA A 287 -14.20 20.37 -0.04
N GLY A 288 -15.41 19.94 0.28
CA GLY A 288 -15.81 18.53 0.23
C GLY A 288 -15.62 17.89 -1.13
N GLU A 289 -15.92 18.59 -2.22
CA GLU A 289 -15.72 18.11 -3.59
C GLU A 289 -14.22 17.89 -3.89
N ALA A 290 -13.36 18.83 -3.50
CA ALA A 290 -11.92 18.70 -3.66
C ALA A 290 -11.36 17.55 -2.83
N MET A 291 -11.89 17.33 -1.63
CA MET A 291 -11.55 16.20 -0.79
C MET A 291 -11.95 14.86 -1.46
N LEU A 292 -13.18 14.77 -1.95
CA LEU A 292 -13.66 13.57 -2.66
C LEU A 292 -12.76 13.22 -3.85
N TRP A 293 -12.40 14.21 -4.69
CA TRP A 293 -11.51 13.95 -5.82
C TRP A 293 -10.15 13.39 -5.41
N ARG A 294 -9.59 13.89 -4.32
CA ARG A 294 -8.32 13.37 -3.82
C ARG A 294 -8.45 11.97 -3.26
N LEU A 295 -9.54 11.67 -2.53
CA LEU A 295 -9.85 10.33 -2.07
C LEU A 295 -10.03 9.36 -3.25
N LEU A 296 -10.68 9.80 -4.32
CA LEU A 296 -10.88 9.03 -5.55
C LEU A 296 -9.71 9.13 -6.54
N ARG A 297 -8.64 9.85 -6.22
CA ARG A 297 -7.51 10.07 -7.13
C ARG A 297 -7.90 10.75 -8.45
N ILE A 298 -8.96 11.55 -8.46
CA ILE A 298 -9.37 12.37 -9.60
C ILE A 298 -8.51 13.64 -9.63
N GLY A 299 -7.69 13.79 -10.67
CA GLY A 299 -6.74 14.89 -10.82
C GLY A 299 -7.10 15.90 -11.89
N SER A 300 -6.12 16.72 -12.27
CA SER A 300 -6.24 17.68 -13.36
C SER A 300 -6.04 17.06 -14.75
N ALA A 301 -5.39 15.91 -14.84
CA ALA A 301 -5.19 15.16 -16.07
C ALA A 301 -5.92 13.82 -16.03
N PRO A 302 -6.53 13.36 -17.12
CA PRO A 302 -7.12 12.03 -17.17
C PRO A 302 -6.01 10.99 -17.16
N TYR A 303 -6.27 9.85 -16.54
CA TYR A 303 -5.35 8.72 -16.57
C TYR A 303 -6.12 7.39 -16.65
N PHE A 304 -5.38 6.32 -16.93
CA PHE A 304 -5.93 4.98 -17.07
C PHE A 304 -5.48 4.10 -15.91
N VAL A 305 -6.39 3.29 -15.40
CA VAL A 305 -6.08 2.23 -14.44
C VAL A 305 -6.21 0.91 -15.17
N LEU A 306 -5.11 0.18 -15.28
CA LEU A 306 -5.04 -1.13 -15.92
C LEU A 306 -4.59 -2.16 -14.90
N GLY A 307 -5.38 -3.22 -14.72
CA GLY A 307 -5.02 -4.22 -13.72
C GLY A 307 -6.08 -5.28 -13.51
N SER A 308 -5.95 -5.97 -12.41
CA SER A 308 -6.93 -6.91 -11.90
C SER A 308 -7.28 -6.58 -10.46
N ALA A 309 -8.58 -6.59 -10.14
CA ALA A 309 -9.08 -6.52 -8.78
C ALA A 309 -9.76 -7.87 -8.49
N ALA A 310 -9.11 -8.68 -7.67
CA ALA A 310 -9.51 -10.07 -7.43
C ALA A 310 -9.58 -10.86 -8.75
N GLU A 311 -10.73 -11.42 -9.10
CA GLU A 311 -10.90 -12.21 -10.32
C GLU A 311 -11.34 -11.40 -11.55
N ARG A 312 -11.45 -10.06 -11.43
CA ARG A 312 -11.95 -9.19 -12.51
C ARG A 312 -10.84 -8.30 -13.05
N SER A 313 -10.75 -8.19 -14.37
CA SER A 313 -9.89 -7.19 -14.99
C SER A 313 -10.41 -5.79 -14.68
N LEU A 314 -9.48 -4.92 -14.28
CA LEU A 314 -9.73 -3.52 -13.99
C LEU A 314 -9.18 -2.69 -15.14
N ARG A 315 -10.05 -2.14 -15.98
CA ARG A 315 -9.69 -1.35 -17.15
C ARG A 315 -10.57 -0.11 -17.19
N LEU A 316 -10.04 0.98 -16.69
CA LEU A 316 -10.80 2.20 -16.46
C LEU A 316 -10.06 3.43 -16.98
N ARG A 317 -10.82 4.40 -17.48
CA ARG A 317 -10.39 5.77 -17.68
C ARG A 317 -10.92 6.60 -16.51
N ILE A 318 -10.04 7.31 -15.81
CA ILE A 318 -10.40 8.18 -14.69
C ILE A 318 -10.56 9.60 -15.20
N ALA A 319 -11.70 10.22 -14.88
CA ALA A 319 -12.03 11.59 -15.27
C ALA A 319 -11.05 12.61 -14.69
N THR A 320 -10.97 13.77 -15.31
CA THR A 320 -10.45 14.97 -14.66
C THR A 320 -11.48 15.54 -13.69
N SER A 321 -11.04 16.39 -12.75
CA SER A 321 -11.94 17.14 -11.87
C SER A 321 -12.89 18.05 -12.66
N TRP A 322 -12.44 18.58 -13.81
CA TRP A 322 -13.28 19.37 -14.72
C TRP A 322 -14.36 18.49 -15.37
N ASP A 323 -14.00 17.35 -15.98
CA ASP A 323 -14.97 16.42 -16.60
C ASP A 323 -15.99 15.90 -15.59
N TRP A 324 -15.53 15.65 -14.35
CA TRP A 324 -16.36 15.19 -13.28
C TRP A 324 -17.46 16.22 -12.96
N ARG A 325 -17.10 17.50 -12.80
CA ARG A 325 -18.06 18.59 -12.55
C ARG A 325 -19.09 18.79 -13.67
N GLN A 326 -18.74 18.47 -14.90
CA GLN A 326 -19.72 18.55 -15.99
C GLN A 326 -20.85 17.53 -15.84
N GLN A 327 -20.55 16.37 -15.25
CA GLN A 327 -21.46 15.25 -15.20
C GLN A 327 -22.07 15.03 -13.81
N PHE A 328 -21.37 15.42 -12.77
CA PHE A 328 -21.71 15.11 -11.38
C PHE A 328 -21.65 16.34 -10.49
N GLU A 329 -22.28 16.24 -9.31
CA GLU A 329 -22.12 17.18 -8.22
C GLU A 329 -22.13 16.43 -6.89
N LEU A 330 -21.33 16.87 -5.94
CA LEU A 330 -21.32 16.35 -4.57
C LEU A 330 -22.52 16.92 -3.81
N VAL A 331 -23.35 16.03 -3.25
CA VAL A 331 -24.50 16.41 -2.41
C VAL A 331 -24.12 16.40 -0.94
N ALA A 332 -23.42 15.36 -0.52
CA ALA A 332 -22.94 15.21 0.86
C ALA A 332 -21.64 14.43 0.91
N LEU A 333 -20.80 14.73 1.90
CA LEU A 333 -19.63 13.96 2.27
C LEU A 333 -19.63 13.84 3.80
N THR A 334 -19.71 12.61 4.27
CA THR A 334 -19.74 12.27 5.70
C THR A 334 -18.54 11.41 6.05
N MET A 335 -18.11 11.50 7.30
CA MET A 335 -16.97 10.74 7.81
C MET A 335 -17.29 10.21 9.18
N GLU A 336 -16.78 9.02 9.48
CA GLU A 336 -17.01 8.36 10.76
C GLU A 336 -15.76 7.58 11.20
N GLY A 337 -15.37 7.78 12.45
CA GLY A 337 -14.35 6.98 13.10
C GLY A 337 -14.90 5.60 13.46
N GLN A 338 -14.44 4.56 12.78
CA GLN A 338 -14.88 3.19 13.00
C GLN A 338 -14.04 2.52 14.09
N VAL A 339 -14.72 1.86 15.03
CA VAL A 339 -14.08 1.12 16.13
C VAL A 339 -14.09 -0.38 15.81
N GLY A 340 -12.94 -1.00 15.95
CA GLY A 340 -12.78 -2.46 15.77
C GLY A 340 -11.60 -2.81 14.88
N GLY A 341 -10.66 -3.60 15.40
CA GLY A 341 -9.46 -3.99 14.67
C GLY A 341 -8.45 -2.85 14.51
N GLN A 342 -8.08 -2.54 13.28
CA GLN A 342 -7.21 -1.40 12.94
C GLN A 342 -7.99 -0.08 13.07
N PRO A 343 -7.32 1.05 13.45
CA PRO A 343 -7.95 2.37 13.39
C PRO A 343 -8.44 2.67 11.97
N ARG A 344 -9.73 3.00 11.83
CA ARG A 344 -10.35 3.30 10.54
C ARG A 344 -11.15 4.58 10.58
N VAL A 345 -11.04 5.36 9.51
CA VAL A 345 -11.93 6.47 9.22
C VAL A 345 -12.71 6.12 7.96
N GLY A 346 -13.98 5.79 8.13
CA GLY A 346 -14.93 5.60 7.03
C GLY A 346 -15.32 6.94 6.43
N TRP A 347 -15.62 6.95 5.15
CA TRP A 347 -16.21 8.10 4.47
C TRP A 347 -17.29 7.64 3.47
N GLU A 348 -18.33 8.43 3.34
CA GLU A 348 -19.37 8.24 2.35
C GLU A 348 -19.64 9.55 1.62
N ALA A 349 -19.65 9.50 0.29
CA ALA A 349 -20.02 10.61 -0.57
C ALA A 349 -21.31 10.30 -1.31
N VAL A 350 -22.30 11.18 -1.21
CA VAL A 350 -23.52 11.15 -2.01
C VAL A 350 -23.32 12.07 -3.19
N VAL A 351 -23.36 11.50 -4.40
CA VAL A 351 -23.08 12.19 -5.66
C VAL A 351 -24.32 12.13 -6.56
N ARG A 352 -24.73 13.27 -7.10
CA ARG A 352 -25.84 13.37 -8.04
C ARG A 352 -25.30 13.49 -9.47
N GLN A 353 -25.81 12.66 -10.37
CA GLN A 353 -25.58 12.82 -11.80
C GLN A 353 -26.45 13.96 -12.34
N ARG A 354 -25.84 14.95 -13.00
CA ARG A 354 -26.54 16.19 -13.41
C ARG A 354 -27.64 15.96 -14.45
N THR A 355 -27.41 15.08 -15.41
CA THR A 355 -28.36 14.82 -16.53
C THR A 355 -29.53 13.97 -16.09
N SER A 356 -29.29 12.83 -15.45
CA SER A 356 -30.32 11.85 -15.06
C SER A 356 -30.94 12.14 -13.71
N ARG A 357 -30.28 13.01 -12.88
CA ARG A 357 -30.60 13.27 -11.47
C ARG A 357 -30.43 12.02 -10.57
N ALA A 358 -29.87 10.94 -11.09
CA ALA A 358 -29.58 9.74 -10.33
C ALA A 358 -28.60 10.01 -9.20
N MET A 359 -28.85 9.37 -8.06
CA MET A 359 -28.00 9.46 -6.87
C MET A 359 -27.08 8.25 -6.81
N HIS A 360 -25.82 8.48 -6.47
CA HIS A 360 -24.80 7.46 -6.30
C HIS A 360 -24.19 7.61 -4.91
N SER A 361 -24.10 6.53 -4.15
CA SER A 361 -23.30 6.48 -2.91
C SER A 361 -21.94 5.87 -3.22
N VAL A 362 -20.91 6.55 -2.78
CA VAL A 362 -19.52 6.09 -2.88
C VAL A 362 -18.93 5.99 -1.49
N VAL A 363 -18.52 4.79 -1.11
CA VAL A 363 -18.04 4.47 0.23
C VAL A 363 -16.58 4.01 0.15
N GLY A 364 -15.79 4.44 1.11
CA GLY A 364 -14.43 3.98 1.31
C GLY A 364 -13.96 4.22 2.73
N HIS A 365 -12.74 3.84 3.01
CA HIS A 365 -12.14 4.07 4.32
C HIS A 365 -10.64 4.28 4.25
N ILE A 366 -10.12 4.92 5.28
CA ILE A 366 -8.68 5.03 5.55
C ILE A 366 -8.37 4.15 6.75
N GLU A 367 -7.44 3.24 6.58
CA GLU A 367 -6.90 2.40 7.65
C GLU A 367 -5.53 2.92 8.07
N VAL A 368 -5.36 3.20 9.36
CA VAL A 368 -4.07 3.60 9.94
C VAL A 368 -3.44 2.41 10.64
N ARG A 369 -2.23 2.04 10.27
CA ARG A 369 -1.55 0.88 10.85
C ARG A 369 -0.04 1.03 10.82
N TRP A 370 0.68 0.28 11.64
CA TRP A 370 2.12 0.19 11.51
C TRP A 370 2.53 -0.41 10.15
N SER A 371 3.52 0.19 9.50
CA SER A 371 3.95 -0.18 8.14
C SER A 371 4.46 -1.62 8.03
N HIS A 372 5.08 -2.15 9.08
CA HIS A 372 5.70 -3.46 9.11
C HIS A 372 5.19 -4.38 10.23
N GLY A 373 3.93 -4.23 10.63
CA GLY A 373 3.33 -4.97 11.74
C GLY A 373 3.50 -4.26 13.08
N ARG A 374 2.93 -4.83 14.14
CA ARG A 374 2.82 -4.21 15.46
C ARG A 374 4.15 -3.62 15.95
N PHE A 375 4.20 -2.31 16.19
CA PHE A 375 5.39 -1.53 16.54
C PHE A 375 6.55 -1.58 15.53
N GLY A 376 6.43 -2.34 14.42
CA GLY A 376 7.54 -2.63 13.50
C GLY A 376 7.99 -1.46 12.61
N GLY A 377 7.24 -0.36 12.60
CA GLY A 377 7.57 0.85 11.85
C GLY A 377 6.68 2.01 12.26
N LEU A 378 6.86 3.15 11.61
CA LEU A 378 5.94 4.28 11.81
C LEU A 378 4.57 3.96 11.20
N PRO A 379 3.48 4.55 11.74
CA PRO A 379 2.16 4.40 11.16
C PRO A 379 2.08 4.89 9.71
N GLU A 380 1.38 4.13 8.87
CA GLU A 380 1.00 4.49 7.50
C GLU A 380 -0.53 4.54 7.38
N ALA A 381 -1.03 5.34 6.44
CA ALA A 381 -2.44 5.43 6.10
C ALA A 381 -2.68 4.79 4.73
N LYS A 382 -3.57 3.80 4.68
CA LYS A 382 -3.99 3.14 3.45
C LYS A 382 -5.43 3.48 3.13
N GLY A 383 -5.64 4.05 1.94
CA GLY A 383 -6.96 4.35 1.44
C GLY A 383 -7.55 3.19 0.66
N TYR A 384 -8.77 2.81 1.00
CA TYR A 384 -9.53 1.76 0.35
C TYR A 384 -10.82 2.32 -0.24
N LEU A 385 -11.22 1.78 -1.38
CA LEU A 385 -12.52 2.01 -1.98
C LEU A 385 -13.37 0.76 -1.78
N ASP A 386 -14.48 0.92 -1.05
CA ASP A 386 -15.41 -0.17 -0.75
C ASP A 386 -16.47 -0.29 -1.85
N THR A 387 -16.83 0.82 -2.49
CA THR A 387 -17.68 0.82 -3.68
C THR A 387 -16.95 0.17 -4.85
N PRO A 388 -17.59 -0.76 -5.58
CA PRO A 388 -17.03 -1.34 -6.79
C PRO A 388 -16.62 -0.25 -7.80
N HIS A 389 -15.42 -0.36 -8.37
CA HIS A 389 -14.84 0.69 -9.21
C HIS A 389 -15.74 1.14 -10.38
N HIS A 390 -16.49 0.20 -10.99
CA HIS A 390 -17.39 0.51 -12.11
C HIS A 390 -18.65 1.29 -11.71
N LEU A 391 -18.92 1.44 -10.40
CA LEU A 391 -20.03 2.23 -9.87
C LEU A 391 -19.60 3.61 -9.38
N VAL A 392 -18.30 3.91 -9.43
CA VAL A 392 -17.74 5.18 -8.95
C VAL A 392 -17.94 6.28 -10.00
N PRO A 393 -18.63 7.39 -9.67
CA PRO A 393 -18.75 8.54 -10.55
C PRO A 393 -17.38 9.08 -11.00
N GLY A 394 -17.16 9.13 -12.31
CA GLY A 394 -15.88 9.56 -12.90
C GLY A 394 -14.90 8.42 -13.21
N TYR A 395 -15.27 7.16 -12.93
CA TYR A 395 -14.54 5.97 -13.37
C TYR A 395 -15.29 5.32 -14.54
N PHE A 396 -14.74 5.43 -15.73
CA PHE A 396 -15.37 4.95 -16.94
C PHE A 396 -14.68 3.68 -17.43
N PRO A 397 -15.44 2.64 -17.84
CA PRO A 397 -14.84 1.49 -18.51
C PRO A 397 -14.02 1.92 -19.71
N LEU A 398 -12.86 1.34 -19.90
CA LEU A 398 -12.03 1.50 -21.09
C LEU A 398 -12.78 0.92 -22.30
N ARG A 399 -12.95 1.70 -23.35
CA ARG A 399 -13.71 1.36 -24.57
C ARG A 399 -12.83 1.27 -25.79
#